data_fa84fb3ce3067a2e0af2384d3dee1561
#
_entry.id   fa84fb3ce3067a2e0af2384d3dee1561
#
_cell.length_a   1.000
_cell.length_b   1.000
_cell.length_c   1.000
_cell.angle_alpha   90.00
_cell.angle_beta   90.00
_cell.angle_gamma   90.00
#
_symmetry.space_group_name_H-M   'P 1'
#
loop_
_entity.id
_entity.type
_entity.pdbx_description
1 polymer ?
#
loop_
_entity_poly.entity_id
_entity_poly.type
_entity_poly.pdbx_seq_one_letter_code
_entity_poly.pdbx_strand_id
1 'polypeptide(L)'
;EEQLECPFVYASAKNGYAILELDDSPDNMIPLFETILDYIPAPEGDPEAGTQVLISTIDYNEYVGRIGIGKVDNGTIRVNQDMVVVNEHNPDRQEKVRISKLYEFDGLDKIDVKEATIGSIVAVSGISDISIGDTLCSPENPQAIPFQKISEPTIAMQFIVNDSPLAGQ
;
A
#
# COMPACT_ATOMS: atom_id res chain seq x y z
N GLU A 1 -11.84 23.50 -8.56
CA GLU A 1 -11.12 24.36 -9.54
C GLU A 1 -9.66 23.91 -9.66
N GLU A 2 -8.94 23.68 -8.58
CA GLU A 2 -7.52 23.25 -8.59
C GLU A 2 -7.28 21.96 -9.42
N GLN A 3 -8.21 21.03 -9.43
CA GLN A 3 -8.09 19.78 -10.22
C GLN A 3 -8.24 20.00 -11.73
N LEU A 4 -8.67 21.17 -12.17
CA LEU A 4 -8.78 21.53 -13.59
C LEU A 4 -7.48 22.16 -14.12
N GLU A 5 -6.60 22.61 -13.25
CA GLU A 5 -5.31 23.20 -13.59
C GLU A 5 -4.17 22.17 -13.50
N CYS A 6 -4.36 21.00 -14.14
CA CYS A 6 -3.32 19.98 -14.19
C CYS A 6 -2.45 20.14 -15.44
N PRO A 7 -1.14 19.84 -15.37
CA PRO A 7 -0.27 19.87 -16.54
C PRO A 7 -0.65 18.74 -17.51
N PHE A 8 -0.56 19.04 -18.81
CA PHE A 8 -0.75 18.07 -19.87
C PHE A 8 0.58 17.71 -20.50
N VAL A 9 0.82 16.41 -20.70
CA VAL A 9 1.99 15.89 -21.39
C VAL A 9 1.53 14.91 -22.46
N TYR A 10 1.97 15.11 -23.68
CA TYR A 10 1.69 14.21 -24.80
C TYR A 10 2.82 13.21 -24.93
N ALA A 11 2.55 11.93 -24.77
CA ALA A 11 3.60 10.91 -24.74
C ALA A 11 3.25 9.67 -25.55
N SER A 12 4.28 9.02 -26.06
CA SER A 12 4.22 7.71 -26.68
C SER A 12 5.26 6.79 -26.07
N ALA A 13 4.85 5.95 -25.12
CA ALA A 13 5.74 4.97 -24.48
C ALA A 13 6.34 3.99 -25.49
N LYS A 14 5.58 3.59 -26.52
CA LYS A 14 6.06 2.71 -27.58
C LYS A 14 7.21 3.31 -28.40
N ASN A 15 7.16 4.62 -28.63
CA ASN A 15 8.17 5.35 -29.43
C ASN A 15 9.23 6.02 -28.56
N GLY A 16 9.06 6.01 -27.21
CA GLY A 16 10.05 6.47 -26.24
C GLY A 16 10.19 7.99 -26.17
N TYR A 17 9.11 8.77 -26.38
CA TYR A 17 9.15 10.22 -26.29
C TYR A 17 7.98 10.81 -25.51
N ALA A 18 8.20 12.03 -25.00
CA ALA A 18 7.17 12.91 -24.45
C ALA A 18 7.43 14.35 -24.90
N ILE A 19 6.35 15.13 -25.08
CA ILE A 19 6.37 16.53 -25.49
C ILE A 19 5.37 17.31 -24.63
N LEU A 20 5.64 18.60 -24.37
CA LEU A 20 4.74 19.47 -23.63
C LEU A 20 3.75 20.17 -24.57
N GLU A 21 4.20 20.55 -25.76
CA GLU A 21 3.38 21.15 -26.80
C GLU A 21 3.33 20.25 -28.03
N LEU A 22 2.20 20.28 -28.77
CA LEU A 22 2.01 19.39 -29.93
C LEU A 22 2.99 19.69 -31.10
N ASP A 23 3.55 20.88 -31.11
CA ASP A 23 4.50 21.33 -32.15
C ASP A 23 5.96 21.03 -31.75
N ASP A 24 6.21 20.51 -30.55
CA ASP A 24 7.54 20.14 -30.10
C ASP A 24 8.09 18.92 -30.87
N SER A 25 9.40 18.87 -31.02
CA SER A 25 10.07 17.73 -31.62
C SER A 25 10.11 16.55 -30.64
N PRO A 26 9.57 15.37 -30.99
CA PRO A 26 9.62 14.18 -30.15
C PRO A 26 11.04 13.62 -30.10
N ASP A 27 11.70 13.68 -28.94
CA ASP A 27 13.09 13.23 -28.78
C ASP A 27 13.21 12.09 -27.73
N ASN A 28 12.76 12.33 -26.50
CA ASN A 28 12.91 11.39 -25.38
C ASN A 28 11.79 11.55 -24.35
N MET A 29 11.86 10.77 -23.25
CA MET A 29 10.86 10.80 -22.17
C MET A 29 11.15 11.83 -21.06
N ILE A 30 12.21 12.61 -21.17
CA ILE A 30 12.63 13.57 -20.13
C ILE A 30 11.50 14.54 -19.78
N PRO A 31 10.77 15.17 -20.72
CA PRO A 31 9.71 16.11 -20.37
C PRO A 31 8.62 15.53 -19.46
N LEU A 32 8.30 14.23 -19.61
CA LEU A 32 7.38 13.54 -18.71
C LEU A 32 7.97 13.39 -17.31
N PHE A 33 9.23 12.98 -17.21
CA PHE A 33 9.88 12.79 -15.91
C PHE A 33 10.08 14.10 -15.16
N GLU A 34 10.45 15.18 -15.86
CA GLU A 34 10.56 16.51 -15.27
C GLU A 34 9.19 17.00 -14.78
N THR A 35 8.12 16.85 -15.56
CA THR A 35 6.76 17.19 -15.12
C THR A 35 6.34 16.43 -13.88
N ILE A 36 6.67 15.12 -13.78
CA ILE A 36 6.40 14.31 -12.60
C ILE A 36 7.14 14.86 -11.38
N LEU A 37 8.44 15.19 -11.52
CA LEU A 37 9.26 15.70 -10.42
C LEU A 37 8.80 17.08 -9.94
N ASP A 38 8.34 17.93 -10.86
CA ASP A 38 7.88 19.28 -10.53
C ASP A 38 6.47 19.30 -9.94
N TYR A 39 5.58 18.42 -10.41
CA TYR A 39 4.17 18.46 -10.07
C TYR A 39 3.79 17.56 -8.89
N ILE A 40 4.45 16.40 -8.75
CA ILE A 40 4.14 15.45 -7.69
C ILE A 40 5.06 15.68 -6.49
N PRO A 41 4.52 16.10 -5.33
CA PRO A 41 5.34 16.34 -4.16
C PRO A 41 5.96 15.04 -3.64
N ALA A 42 7.12 15.17 -3.01
CA ALA A 42 7.74 14.07 -2.27
C ALA A 42 6.82 13.59 -1.13
N PRO A 43 6.94 12.32 -0.68
CA PRO A 43 6.17 11.83 0.45
C PRO A 43 6.33 12.75 1.68
N GLU A 44 5.21 13.16 2.25
CA GLU A 44 5.17 13.94 3.49
C GLU A 44 5.16 12.99 4.69
N GLY A 45 5.78 13.42 5.79
CA GLY A 45 5.82 12.69 7.07
C GLY A 45 7.07 13.02 7.86
N ASP A 46 7.13 12.54 9.11
CA ASP A 46 8.27 12.73 10.01
C ASP A 46 9.02 11.38 10.18
N PRO A 47 10.28 11.27 9.67
CA PRO A 47 11.06 10.04 9.81
C PRO A 47 11.42 9.68 11.25
N GLU A 48 11.45 10.66 12.15
CA GLU A 48 11.76 10.48 13.59
C GLU A 48 10.51 10.23 14.44
N ALA A 49 9.31 10.35 13.86
CA ALA A 49 8.07 10.06 14.55
C ALA A 49 7.87 8.54 14.77
N GLY A 50 6.89 8.21 15.60
CA GLY A 50 6.44 6.83 15.74
C GLY A 50 5.95 6.25 14.41
N THR A 51 6.31 5.00 14.14
CA THR A 51 5.94 4.33 12.88
C THR A 51 4.41 4.30 12.69
N GLN A 52 3.95 4.66 11.50
CA GLN A 52 2.56 4.51 11.09
C GLN A 52 2.51 3.97 9.66
N VAL A 53 1.78 2.86 9.46
CA VAL A 53 1.58 2.22 8.15
C VAL A 53 0.09 1.95 7.97
N LEU A 54 -0.54 2.62 7.02
CA LEU A 54 -1.94 2.36 6.67
C LEU A 54 -2.03 1.17 5.69
N ILE A 55 -2.77 0.14 6.08
CA ILE A 55 -2.99 -1.04 5.24
C ILE A 55 -4.11 -0.77 4.24
N SER A 56 -3.76 -0.75 2.97
CA SER A 56 -4.68 -0.48 1.85
C SER A 56 -5.10 -1.72 1.08
N THR A 57 -4.31 -2.80 1.16
CA THR A 57 -4.56 -4.04 0.42
C THR A 57 -4.12 -5.24 1.24
N ILE A 58 -4.79 -6.37 1.04
CA ILE A 58 -4.47 -7.66 1.64
C ILE A 58 -4.09 -8.65 0.55
N ASP A 59 -3.01 -9.37 0.78
CA ASP A 59 -2.57 -10.50 -0.03
C ASP A 59 -2.48 -11.75 0.85
N TYR A 60 -2.30 -12.91 0.25
CA TYR A 60 -2.17 -14.17 0.95
C TYR A 60 -1.08 -15.03 0.33
N ASN A 61 -0.29 -15.66 1.19
CA ASN A 61 0.72 -16.62 0.78
C ASN A 61 0.62 -17.87 1.69
N GLU A 62 0.68 -19.06 1.11
CA GLU A 62 0.50 -20.32 1.84
C GLU A 62 1.54 -20.54 2.96
N TYR A 63 2.74 -19.94 2.84
CA TYR A 63 3.84 -20.13 3.81
C TYR A 63 3.83 -19.09 4.94
N VAL A 64 3.43 -17.85 4.65
CA VAL A 64 3.47 -16.76 5.63
C VAL A 64 2.08 -16.29 6.05
N GLY A 65 1.04 -16.84 5.44
CA GLY A 65 -0.35 -16.47 5.72
C GLY A 65 -0.76 -15.14 5.12
N ARG A 66 -1.56 -14.39 5.86
CA ARG A 66 -2.07 -13.10 5.44
C ARG A 66 -0.96 -12.05 5.43
N ILE A 67 -0.92 -11.23 4.38
CA ILE A 67 0.05 -10.18 4.15
C ILE A 67 -0.70 -8.87 4.01
N GLY A 68 -0.40 -7.90 4.87
CA GLY A 68 -0.92 -6.53 4.73
C GLY A 68 0.00 -5.71 3.84
N ILE A 69 -0.56 -5.00 2.87
CA ILE A 69 0.18 -4.10 2.00
C ILE A 69 -0.28 -2.68 2.29
N GLY A 70 0.67 -1.79 2.53
CA GLY A 70 0.39 -0.41 2.89
C GLY A 70 1.56 0.52 2.65
N LYS A 71 1.30 1.81 2.81
CA LYS A 71 2.31 2.87 2.72
C LYS A 71 2.79 3.23 4.11
N VAL A 72 4.09 3.46 4.25
CA VAL A 72 4.69 4.05 5.46
C VAL A 72 4.43 5.56 5.42
N ASP A 73 3.57 6.05 6.31
CA ASP A 73 3.23 7.47 6.39
C ASP A 73 4.12 8.23 7.38
N ASN A 74 4.57 7.59 8.46
CA ASN A 74 5.51 8.16 9.42
C ASN A 74 6.50 7.12 9.93
N GLY A 75 7.66 7.60 10.36
CA GLY A 75 8.70 6.80 11.00
C GLY A 75 9.36 5.78 10.08
N THR A 76 9.86 4.73 10.71
CA THR A 76 10.53 3.61 10.02
C THR A 76 9.99 2.29 10.57
N ILE A 77 9.56 1.40 9.70
CA ILE A 77 9.16 0.04 10.06
C ILE A 77 10.33 -0.94 9.91
N ARG A 78 10.44 -1.90 10.83
CA ARG A 78 11.52 -2.89 10.85
C ARG A 78 11.00 -4.31 11.05
N VAL A 79 11.74 -5.27 10.54
CA VAL A 79 11.52 -6.69 10.85
C VAL A 79 11.73 -6.94 12.34
N ASN A 80 10.92 -7.81 12.94
CA ASN A 80 10.86 -8.13 14.37
C ASN A 80 10.46 -6.96 15.28
N GLN A 81 9.98 -5.85 14.74
CA GLN A 81 9.44 -4.74 15.53
C GLN A 81 8.09 -5.13 16.15
N ASP A 82 7.92 -4.77 17.42
CA ASP A 82 6.64 -4.87 18.09
C ASP A 82 5.78 -3.65 17.72
N MET A 83 4.57 -3.88 17.28
CA MET A 83 3.63 -2.87 16.78
C MET A 83 2.27 -3.06 17.41
N VAL A 84 1.39 -2.09 17.24
CA VAL A 84 -0.03 -2.16 17.63
C VAL A 84 -0.88 -1.93 16.38
N VAL A 85 -1.84 -2.82 16.15
CA VAL A 85 -2.88 -2.63 15.14
C VAL A 85 -3.99 -1.80 15.73
N VAL A 86 -4.34 -0.71 15.09
CA VAL A 86 -5.49 0.15 15.41
C VAL A 86 -6.33 0.40 14.17
N ASN A 87 -7.59 0.79 14.36
CA ASN A 87 -8.48 1.08 13.23
C ASN A 87 -9.37 2.27 13.58
N GLU A 88 -9.50 3.25 12.68
CA GLU A 88 -10.29 4.45 12.90
C GLU A 88 -11.79 4.15 13.16
N HIS A 89 -12.33 3.17 12.44
CA HIS A 89 -13.76 2.80 12.55
C HIS A 89 -14.03 1.75 13.64
N ASN A 90 -12.99 1.25 14.29
CA ASN A 90 -13.08 0.35 15.43
C ASN A 90 -12.05 0.74 16.51
N PRO A 91 -12.35 1.79 17.32
CA PRO A 91 -11.42 2.32 18.34
C PRO A 91 -11.04 1.31 19.43
N ASP A 92 -11.88 0.30 19.65
CA ASP A 92 -11.62 -0.76 20.65
C ASP A 92 -10.58 -1.78 20.15
N ARG A 93 -10.26 -1.77 18.87
CA ARG A 93 -9.25 -2.64 18.27
C ARG A 93 -7.86 -2.13 18.60
N GLN A 94 -7.22 -2.74 19.59
CA GLN A 94 -5.81 -2.54 19.90
C GLN A 94 -5.14 -3.89 20.10
N GLU A 95 -4.53 -4.40 19.06
CA GLU A 95 -3.87 -5.70 19.05
C GLU A 95 -2.35 -5.51 18.96
N LYS A 96 -1.61 -6.10 19.91
CA LYS A 96 -0.14 -6.13 19.85
C LYS A 96 0.30 -7.21 18.89
N VAL A 97 1.11 -6.84 17.94
CA VAL A 97 1.62 -7.71 16.88
C VAL A 97 3.13 -7.56 16.73
N ARG A 98 3.74 -8.54 16.08
CA ARG A 98 5.15 -8.50 15.73
C ARG A 98 5.36 -8.75 14.25
N ILE A 99 6.11 -7.87 13.60
CA ILE A 99 6.41 -8.00 12.18
C ILE A 99 7.36 -9.17 11.96
N SER A 100 6.87 -10.23 11.35
CA SER A 100 7.68 -11.43 11.06
C SER A 100 8.55 -11.24 9.84
N LYS A 101 7.99 -10.68 8.77
CA LYS A 101 8.69 -10.35 7.54
C LYS A 101 8.21 -9.02 6.97
N LEU A 102 9.13 -8.35 6.31
CA LEU A 102 8.92 -7.07 5.66
C LEU A 102 9.46 -7.16 4.24
N TYR A 103 8.66 -6.71 3.29
CA TYR A 103 9.01 -6.68 1.87
C TYR A 103 8.78 -5.28 1.30
N GLU A 104 9.58 -4.90 0.35
CA GLU A 104 9.33 -3.80 -0.59
C GLU A 104 9.10 -4.35 -2.00
N PHE A 105 8.57 -3.51 -2.90
CA PHE A 105 8.30 -3.88 -4.28
C PHE A 105 9.40 -3.35 -5.19
N ASP A 106 10.02 -4.25 -5.96
CA ASP A 106 10.92 -3.90 -7.06
C ASP A 106 10.27 -4.36 -8.38
N GLY A 107 9.63 -3.43 -9.06
CA GLY A 107 8.74 -3.74 -10.18
C GLY A 107 7.57 -4.61 -9.74
N LEU A 108 7.51 -5.86 -10.17
CA LEU A 108 6.47 -6.83 -9.81
C LEU A 108 6.90 -7.78 -8.68
N ASP A 109 8.16 -7.79 -8.34
CA ASP A 109 8.72 -8.71 -7.35
C ASP A 109 8.68 -8.10 -5.94
N LYS A 110 8.51 -8.97 -4.93
CA LYS A 110 8.63 -8.62 -3.52
C LYS A 110 10.03 -8.99 -3.04
N ILE A 111 10.78 -8.00 -2.59
CA ILE A 111 12.13 -8.18 -2.05
C ILE A 111 12.11 -8.10 -0.53
N ASP A 112 12.81 -9.03 0.14
CA ASP A 112 12.98 -8.99 1.60
C ASP A 112 13.84 -7.80 2.01
N VAL A 113 13.33 -6.94 2.89
CA VAL A 113 14.05 -5.80 3.46
C VAL A 113 14.07 -5.88 4.97
N LYS A 114 15.09 -5.26 5.59
CA LYS A 114 15.20 -5.20 7.06
C LYS A 114 14.42 -4.03 7.65
N GLU A 115 14.34 -2.95 6.93
CA GLU A 115 13.62 -1.73 7.30
C GLU A 115 13.12 -1.00 6.06
N ALA A 116 12.07 -0.19 6.24
CA ALA A 116 11.51 0.70 5.23
C ALA A 116 11.06 1.99 5.91
N THR A 117 11.14 3.11 5.17
CA THR A 117 10.88 4.45 5.68
C THR A 117 9.72 5.12 4.95
N ILE A 118 9.42 6.36 5.31
CA ILE A 118 8.35 7.19 4.75
C ILE A 118 8.29 7.09 3.23
N GLY A 119 7.08 6.94 2.71
CA GLY A 119 6.78 6.85 1.28
C GLY A 119 6.95 5.45 0.71
N SER A 120 7.67 4.54 1.38
CA SER A 120 7.78 3.14 0.94
C SER A 120 6.43 2.45 0.97
N ILE A 121 6.12 1.68 -0.08
CA ILE A 121 5.02 0.73 -0.10
C ILE A 121 5.56 -0.61 0.35
N VAL A 122 5.05 -1.10 1.47
CA VAL A 122 5.56 -2.31 2.13
C VAL A 122 4.51 -3.40 2.18
N ALA A 123 4.97 -4.64 2.15
CA ALA A 123 4.16 -5.80 2.47
C ALA A 123 4.66 -6.41 3.79
N VAL A 124 3.76 -6.58 4.75
CA VAL A 124 4.07 -7.04 6.10
C VAL A 124 3.36 -8.35 6.40
N SER A 125 4.05 -9.27 7.07
CA SER A 125 3.48 -10.54 7.55
C SER A 125 3.71 -10.72 9.06
N GLY A 126 3.01 -11.69 9.63
CA GLY A 126 3.03 -11.97 11.07
C GLY A 126 1.77 -11.49 11.80
N ILE A 127 0.78 -11.00 11.08
CA ILE A 127 -0.47 -10.48 11.61
C ILE A 127 -1.61 -11.30 11.02
N SER A 128 -2.17 -12.22 11.80
CA SER A 128 -3.17 -13.18 11.32
C SER A 128 -4.51 -12.52 10.97
N ASP A 129 -4.89 -11.48 11.67
CA ASP A 129 -6.19 -10.80 11.51
C ASP A 129 -6.05 -9.35 11.04
N ILE A 130 -5.14 -9.10 10.08
CA ILE A 130 -5.00 -7.80 9.47
C ILE A 130 -6.11 -7.55 8.45
N SER A 131 -6.64 -6.34 8.42
CA SER A 131 -7.71 -5.91 7.55
C SER A 131 -7.38 -4.61 6.82
N ILE A 132 -8.06 -4.35 5.70
CA ILE A 132 -7.92 -3.08 4.99
C ILE A 132 -8.44 -1.95 5.90
N GLY A 133 -7.68 -0.86 5.98
CA GLY A 133 -7.95 0.27 6.86
C GLY A 133 -7.36 0.15 8.26
N ASP A 134 -6.73 -0.98 8.59
CA ASP A 134 -5.92 -1.07 9.80
C ASP A 134 -4.67 -0.21 9.67
N THR A 135 -4.27 0.41 10.75
CA THR A 135 -3.02 1.14 10.87
C THR A 135 -2.09 0.39 11.81
N LEU A 136 -0.88 0.09 11.35
CA LEU A 136 0.20 -0.41 12.20
C LEU A 136 0.91 0.77 12.83
N CYS A 137 0.92 0.84 14.14
CA CYS A 137 1.53 1.94 14.90
C CYS A 137 2.62 1.45 15.84
N SER A 138 3.56 2.34 16.15
CA SER A 138 4.46 2.17 17.31
C SER A 138 3.64 2.12 18.61
N PRO A 139 4.03 1.27 19.58
CA PRO A 139 3.25 1.06 20.81
C PRO A 139 3.13 2.30 21.70
N GLU A 140 4.05 3.27 21.58
CA GLU A 140 4.15 4.45 22.45
C GLU A 140 3.00 5.43 22.23
N ASN A 141 2.53 5.57 20.99
CA ASN A 141 1.44 6.49 20.65
C ASN A 141 0.63 5.95 19.46
N PRO A 142 -0.21 4.93 19.67
CA PRO A 142 -1.00 4.32 18.62
C PRO A 142 -2.11 5.28 18.17
N GLN A 143 -2.00 5.76 16.93
CA GLN A 143 -2.99 6.62 16.29
C GLN A 143 -3.38 6.03 14.93
N ALA A 144 -4.68 5.79 14.73
CA ALA A 144 -5.19 5.34 13.45
C ALA A 144 -5.12 6.47 12.41
N ILE A 145 -4.71 6.11 11.20
CA ILE A 145 -4.76 7.01 10.06
C ILE A 145 -6.19 6.99 9.51
N PRO A 146 -6.80 8.17 9.24
CA PRO A 146 -8.12 8.25 8.62
C PRO A 146 -8.16 7.56 7.27
N PHE A 147 -9.19 6.75 7.04
CA PHE A 147 -9.43 6.12 5.76
C PHE A 147 -10.93 6.04 5.43
N GLN A 148 -11.25 5.93 4.14
CA GLN A 148 -12.63 5.78 3.73
C GLN A 148 -13.13 4.37 4.06
N LYS A 149 -14.21 4.27 4.86
CA LYS A 149 -14.81 2.99 5.24
C LYS A 149 -15.28 2.22 4.00
N ILE A 150 -14.82 0.99 3.88
CA ILE A 150 -15.30 0.06 2.85
C ILE A 150 -16.61 -0.55 3.34
N SER A 151 -17.62 -0.60 2.46
CA SER A 151 -18.89 -1.23 2.78
C SER A 151 -18.69 -2.72 3.08
N GLU A 152 -19.40 -3.20 4.09
CA GLU A 152 -19.36 -4.62 4.45
C GLU A 152 -20.00 -5.47 3.33
N PRO A 153 -19.53 -6.72 3.14
CA PRO A 153 -20.17 -7.64 2.20
C PRO A 153 -21.62 -7.90 2.57
N THR A 154 -22.52 -7.78 1.59
CA THR A 154 -23.95 -8.00 1.78
C THR A 154 -24.34 -9.47 1.64
N ILE A 155 -23.50 -10.29 1.03
CA ILE A 155 -23.74 -11.71 0.76
C ILE A 155 -22.47 -12.51 1.07
N ALA A 156 -22.61 -13.60 1.81
CA ALA A 156 -21.57 -14.61 1.99
C ALA A 156 -21.95 -15.89 1.22
N MET A 157 -21.00 -16.46 0.48
CA MET A 157 -21.17 -17.74 -0.22
C MET A 157 -20.06 -18.71 0.15
N GLN A 158 -20.43 -19.98 0.32
CA GLN A 158 -19.47 -21.04 0.52
C GLN A 158 -19.25 -21.80 -0.80
N PHE A 159 -18.01 -21.96 -1.19
CA PHE A 159 -17.60 -22.81 -2.29
C PHE A 159 -17.11 -24.13 -1.71
N ILE A 160 -17.86 -25.18 -1.96
CA ILE A 160 -17.52 -26.54 -1.49
C ILE A 160 -17.41 -27.48 -2.68
N VAL A 161 -16.77 -28.62 -2.47
CA VAL A 161 -16.76 -29.69 -3.45
C VAL A 161 -18.19 -30.22 -3.64
N ASN A 162 -18.59 -30.42 -4.89
CA ASN A 162 -19.90 -31.04 -5.18
C ASN A 162 -19.83 -32.53 -4.84
N ASP A 163 -20.42 -32.92 -3.72
CA ASP A 163 -20.53 -34.29 -3.22
C ASP A 163 -21.92 -34.91 -3.48
N SER A 164 -22.71 -34.29 -4.33
CA SER A 164 -24.02 -34.80 -4.70
C SER A 164 -23.90 -36.15 -5.47
N PRO A 165 -24.92 -37.03 -5.42
CA PRO A 165 -24.92 -38.28 -6.15
C PRO A 165 -24.79 -38.16 -7.68
N LEU A 166 -24.98 -36.95 -8.21
CA LEU A 166 -24.86 -36.64 -9.64
C LEU A 166 -23.57 -35.87 -9.97
N ALA A 167 -22.63 -35.74 -9.03
CA ALA A 167 -21.36 -35.09 -9.26
C ALA A 167 -20.53 -35.89 -10.29
N GLY A 168 -20.12 -35.20 -11.37
CA GLY A 168 -19.27 -35.81 -12.40
C GLY A 168 -19.99 -36.58 -13.51
N GLN A 169 -21.31 -36.43 -13.63
CA GLN A 169 -22.08 -36.93 -14.78
C GLN A 169 -22.27 -35.85 -15.84
#